data_5399722f1953df11258ab3802138add8
#
_entry.id   5399722f1953df11258ab3802138add8
#
_cell.length_a   1.000
_cell.length_b   1.000
_cell.length_c   1.000
_cell.angle_alpha   90.00
_cell.angle_beta   90.00
_cell.angle_gamma   90.00
#
_symmetry.space_group_name_H-M   'P 1'
#
loop_
_entity.id
_entity.type
_entity.pdbx_description
1 polymer ?
#
loop_
_entity_poly.entity_id
_entity_poly.type
_entity_poly.pdbx_seq_one_letter_code
_entity_poly.pdbx_strand_id
1 'polypeptide(L)'
;AFDIKRIPWRTPLRILIASYWVSFGVGVVQWLSIRLHAKPLTDYFSHLMYRQYISDNSVWGGGRPQFLFAEPSYIGMHLFGILLPLMWLMRGRDRIYAKRLRDLIVTYAVGAVLMQAGTRIVIDSVVALLIALVARTDWHDGARRVRGMLQILGACALGLLGVLADSRLSAIAENGAEGDGSFFARIYQSLDPICGLLTHPWTLLTGYGAGNIINAVWAGAAKAGRLLDGLGMNGGAATGFAAGVNADTVWTMCAYTSVIAEYGLIGLAMLVGASMVCMTRGRTVCRGGADGASSDELAHGVCVTDVADVADVAGGNSGDGVAGAGSGESGVWHKTVICWLVLVAYLYIQCENYAFAALPLLVFAASKVRREPDFSRADASTRPEMDQNPE
;
A
#
# COMPACT_ATOMS: atom_id res chain seq x y z
N ALA A 1 17.12 -14.84 3.08
CA ALA A 1 16.56 -16.08 3.64
C ALA A 1 16.02 -16.99 2.52
N PHE A 2 15.17 -16.46 1.60
CA PHE A 2 14.54 -17.26 0.54
C PHE A 2 15.57 -17.89 -0.41
N ASP A 3 16.58 -17.13 -0.83
CA ASP A 3 17.64 -17.64 -1.73
C ASP A 3 18.53 -18.65 -1.04
N ILE A 4 18.91 -18.39 0.23
CA ILE A 4 19.78 -19.28 1.01
C ILE A 4 19.07 -20.59 1.35
N LYS A 5 17.79 -20.54 1.74
CA LYS A 5 17.02 -21.73 2.11
C LYS A 5 16.26 -22.39 0.96
N ARG A 6 16.35 -21.85 -0.26
CA ARG A 6 15.63 -22.33 -1.45
C ARG A 6 14.12 -22.54 -1.22
N ILE A 7 13.49 -21.68 -0.41
CA ILE A 7 12.07 -21.77 -0.10
C ILE A 7 11.28 -21.32 -1.34
N PRO A 8 10.41 -22.16 -1.91
CA PRO A 8 9.60 -21.78 -3.06
C PRO A 8 8.64 -20.65 -2.67
N TRP A 9 8.51 -19.63 -3.52
CA TRP A 9 7.69 -18.44 -3.26
C TRP A 9 6.21 -18.74 -2.98
N ARG A 10 5.71 -19.89 -3.44
CA ARG A 10 4.34 -20.35 -3.19
C ARG A 10 4.07 -20.65 -1.71
N THR A 11 5.08 -21.12 -0.96
CA THR A 11 4.93 -21.45 0.46
C THR A 11 4.61 -20.24 1.31
N PRO A 12 5.42 -19.15 1.32
CA PRO A 12 5.07 -17.95 2.08
C PRO A 12 3.76 -17.32 1.62
N LEU A 13 3.43 -17.38 0.32
CA LEU A 13 2.18 -16.86 -0.18
C LEU A 13 0.96 -17.65 0.32
N ARG A 14 1.07 -18.98 0.43
CA ARG A 14 0.02 -19.82 1.04
C ARG A 14 -0.18 -19.49 2.51
N ILE A 15 0.91 -19.35 3.26
CA ILE A 15 0.87 -18.98 4.68
C ILE A 15 0.21 -17.61 4.83
N LEU A 16 0.61 -16.63 4.02
CA LEU A 16 0.02 -15.30 4.02
C LEU A 16 -1.50 -15.35 3.78
N ILE A 17 -1.96 -16.01 2.73
CA ILE A 17 -3.39 -16.15 2.41
C ILE A 17 -4.14 -16.83 3.56
N ALA A 18 -3.59 -17.90 4.13
CA ALA A 18 -4.19 -18.62 5.25
C ALA A 18 -4.29 -17.72 6.50
N SER A 19 -3.24 -16.95 6.82
CA SER A 19 -3.23 -16.03 7.97
C SER A 19 -4.33 -14.96 7.86
N TYR A 20 -4.57 -14.42 6.66
CA TYR A 20 -5.65 -13.44 6.47
C TYR A 20 -7.04 -14.09 6.54
N TRP A 21 -7.22 -15.33 6.09
CA TRP A 21 -8.48 -16.05 6.29
C TRP A 21 -8.76 -16.35 7.76
N VAL A 22 -7.73 -16.72 8.54
CA VAL A 22 -7.84 -16.88 10.00
C VAL A 22 -8.21 -15.54 10.63
N SER A 23 -7.52 -14.46 10.26
CA SER A 23 -7.85 -13.11 10.75
C SER A 23 -9.29 -12.72 10.44
N PHE A 24 -9.78 -13.02 9.23
CA PHE A 24 -11.17 -12.78 8.84
C PHE A 24 -12.14 -13.56 9.71
N GLY A 25 -11.89 -14.85 9.93
CA GLY A 25 -12.69 -15.70 10.81
C GLY A 25 -12.78 -15.15 12.23
N VAL A 26 -11.65 -14.68 12.79
CA VAL A 26 -11.62 -14.01 14.10
C VAL A 26 -12.48 -12.75 14.08
N GLY A 27 -12.39 -11.93 13.03
CA GLY A 27 -13.22 -10.72 12.89
C GLY A 27 -14.72 -11.03 12.87
N VAL A 28 -15.15 -12.10 12.20
CA VAL A 28 -16.53 -12.57 12.20
C VAL A 28 -16.97 -12.97 13.62
N VAL A 29 -16.14 -13.72 14.35
CA VAL A 29 -16.43 -14.10 15.74
C VAL A 29 -16.52 -12.89 16.66
N GLN A 30 -15.60 -11.93 16.52
CA GLN A 30 -15.64 -10.66 17.26
C GLN A 30 -16.94 -9.90 16.97
N TRP A 31 -17.31 -9.76 15.70
CA TRP A 31 -18.55 -9.10 15.30
C TRP A 31 -19.79 -9.78 15.86
N LEU A 32 -19.86 -11.10 15.79
CA LEU A 32 -20.95 -11.88 16.38
C LEU A 32 -21.01 -11.70 17.90
N SER A 33 -19.87 -11.70 18.60
CA SER A 33 -19.82 -11.49 20.04
C SER A 33 -20.36 -10.13 20.46
N ILE A 34 -20.07 -9.09 19.68
CA ILE A 34 -20.60 -7.74 19.87
C ILE A 34 -22.13 -7.72 19.63
N ARG A 35 -22.59 -8.27 18.50
CA ARG A 35 -24.02 -8.27 18.13
C ARG A 35 -24.88 -9.09 19.05
N LEU A 36 -24.37 -10.20 19.58
CA LEU A 36 -25.06 -11.10 20.50
C LEU A 36 -24.86 -10.70 21.97
N HIS A 37 -24.15 -9.60 22.24
CA HIS A 37 -23.79 -9.13 23.60
C HIS A 37 -23.14 -10.22 24.46
N ALA A 38 -22.33 -11.10 23.84
CA ALA A 38 -21.63 -12.20 24.49
C ALA A 38 -20.42 -11.70 25.29
N LYS A 39 -20.67 -11.07 26.45
CA LYS A 39 -19.64 -10.45 27.30
C LYS A 39 -18.40 -11.30 27.52
N PRO A 40 -18.49 -12.60 27.90
CA PRO A 40 -17.28 -13.39 28.17
C PRO A 40 -16.37 -13.48 26.95
N LEU A 41 -16.94 -13.54 25.74
CA LEU A 41 -16.18 -13.62 24.49
C LEU A 41 -15.61 -12.26 24.11
N THR A 42 -16.38 -11.20 24.29
CA THR A 42 -15.91 -9.80 24.07
C THR A 42 -14.74 -9.47 24.99
N ASP A 43 -14.85 -9.83 26.29
CA ASP A 43 -13.79 -9.59 27.28
C ASP A 43 -12.54 -10.41 26.95
N TYR A 44 -12.70 -11.68 26.53
CA TYR A 44 -11.58 -12.51 26.09
C TYR A 44 -10.80 -11.83 24.94
N PHE A 45 -11.48 -11.39 23.88
CA PHE A 45 -10.82 -10.69 22.78
C PHE A 45 -10.22 -9.36 23.20
N SER A 46 -10.88 -8.61 24.07
CA SER A 46 -10.35 -7.34 24.58
C SER A 46 -9.03 -7.51 25.32
N HIS A 47 -8.87 -8.60 26.08
CA HIS A 47 -7.62 -8.91 26.77
C HIS A 47 -6.48 -9.35 25.83
N LEU A 48 -6.81 -9.91 24.67
CA LEU A 48 -5.80 -10.30 23.67
C LEU A 48 -5.26 -9.13 22.87
N MET A 49 -5.98 -8.01 22.83
CA MET A 49 -5.68 -6.89 21.94
C MET A 49 -5.04 -5.74 22.73
N TYR A 50 -3.98 -5.15 22.18
CA TYR A 50 -3.33 -3.99 22.79
C TYR A 50 -4.26 -2.77 22.90
N ARG A 51 -5.04 -2.50 21.82
CA ARG A 51 -6.07 -1.46 21.79
C ARG A 51 -7.43 -2.15 21.72
N GLN A 52 -8.31 -1.82 22.65
CA GLN A 52 -9.57 -2.55 22.88
C GLN A 52 -10.75 -1.91 22.13
N TYR A 53 -10.78 -2.03 20.78
CA TYR A 53 -11.90 -1.51 19.99
C TYR A 53 -13.18 -2.35 20.08
N ILE A 54 -13.10 -3.56 20.61
CA ILE A 54 -14.22 -4.49 20.73
C ILE A 54 -15.11 -4.13 21.93
N SER A 55 -14.52 -3.64 23.02
CA SER A 55 -15.24 -3.24 24.22
C SER A 55 -16.02 -1.95 24.00
N ASP A 56 -17.28 -1.91 24.42
CA ASP A 56 -18.14 -0.72 24.34
C ASP A 56 -17.60 0.46 25.16
N ASN A 57 -16.84 0.19 26.23
CA ASN A 57 -16.23 1.20 27.10
C ASN A 57 -14.85 1.67 26.62
N SER A 58 -14.46 1.33 25.40
CA SER A 58 -13.15 1.74 24.87
C SER A 58 -13.06 3.24 24.64
N VAL A 59 -12.02 3.86 25.16
CA VAL A 59 -11.67 5.27 24.87
C VAL A 59 -11.38 5.53 23.38
N TRP A 60 -11.17 4.48 22.61
CA TRP A 60 -10.88 4.52 21.16
C TRP A 60 -12.13 4.41 20.29
N GLY A 61 -13.32 4.39 20.89
CA GLY A 61 -14.59 4.14 20.20
C GLY A 61 -14.84 2.64 20.04
N GLY A 62 -15.58 2.06 20.98
CA GLY A 62 -15.84 0.62 21.07
C GLY A 62 -16.90 0.06 20.14
N GLY A 63 -17.23 -1.22 20.34
CA GLY A 63 -18.27 -1.91 19.61
C GLY A 63 -17.90 -2.28 18.16
N ARG A 64 -16.60 -2.37 17.82
CA ARG A 64 -16.12 -2.63 16.46
C ARG A 64 -15.17 -3.81 16.41
N PRO A 65 -15.31 -4.74 15.44
CA PRO A 65 -14.34 -5.80 15.22
C PRO A 65 -13.03 -5.20 14.69
N GLN A 66 -11.90 -5.64 15.24
CA GLN A 66 -10.56 -5.22 14.80
C GLN A 66 -9.78 -6.37 14.16
N PHE A 67 -10.40 -7.55 14.05
CA PHE A 67 -9.79 -8.77 13.51
C PHE A 67 -8.53 -9.14 14.31
N LEU A 68 -7.41 -9.44 13.64
CA LEU A 68 -6.11 -9.63 14.28
C LEU A 68 -5.17 -8.42 14.09
N PHE A 69 -5.72 -7.23 13.80
CA PHE A 69 -4.93 -6.01 13.69
C PHE A 69 -4.93 -5.24 15.00
N ALA A 70 -3.86 -4.50 15.24
CA ALA A 70 -3.79 -3.61 16.40
C ALA A 70 -4.88 -2.52 16.36
N GLU A 71 -5.27 -2.11 15.16
CA GLU A 71 -6.35 -1.15 14.91
C GLU A 71 -7.18 -1.54 13.68
N PRO A 72 -8.49 -1.24 13.67
CA PRO A 72 -9.32 -1.42 12.48
C PRO A 72 -8.83 -0.63 11.26
N SER A 73 -8.17 0.49 11.49
CA SER A 73 -7.59 1.34 10.44
C SER A 73 -6.50 0.63 9.61
N TYR A 74 -5.87 -0.41 10.12
CA TYR A 74 -4.83 -1.16 9.42
C TYR A 74 -5.39 -2.16 8.40
N ILE A 75 -6.68 -2.49 8.48
CA ILE A 75 -7.31 -3.45 7.55
C ILE A 75 -7.10 -3.00 6.10
N GLY A 76 -7.47 -1.76 5.78
CA GLY A 76 -7.32 -1.22 4.43
C GLY A 76 -5.86 -1.17 3.97
N MET A 77 -4.94 -0.77 4.87
CA MET A 77 -3.50 -0.75 4.57
C MET A 77 -2.98 -2.13 4.19
N HIS A 78 -3.40 -3.17 4.88
CA HIS A 78 -2.99 -4.55 4.58
C HIS A 78 -3.64 -5.08 3.30
N LEU A 79 -4.96 -4.90 3.13
CA LEU A 79 -5.67 -5.40 1.95
C LEU A 79 -5.17 -4.73 0.67
N PHE A 80 -5.04 -3.41 0.69
CA PHE A 80 -4.76 -2.63 -0.52
C PHE A 80 -3.27 -2.28 -0.66
N GLY A 81 -2.53 -2.16 0.42
CA GLY A 81 -1.10 -1.92 0.38
C GLY A 81 -0.27 -3.20 0.18
N ILE A 82 -0.77 -4.37 0.58
CA ILE A 82 -0.04 -5.64 0.52
C ILE A 82 -0.71 -6.63 -0.44
N LEU A 83 -1.96 -7.02 -0.18
CA LEU A 83 -2.58 -8.12 -0.92
C LEU A 83 -2.96 -7.74 -2.35
N LEU A 84 -3.47 -6.53 -2.58
CA LEU A 84 -3.87 -6.08 -3.92
C LEU A 84 -2.68 -6.00 -4.89
N PRO A 85 -1.54 -5.40 -4.52
CA PRO A 85 -0.35 -5.45 -5.35
C PRO A 85 0.18 -6.86 -5.58
N LEU A 86 0.19 -7.73 -4.56
CA LEU A 86 0.57 -9.13 -4.73
C LEU A 86 -0.36 -9.84 -5.73
N MET A 87 -1.66 -9.57 -5.69
CA MET A 87 -2.61 -10.08 -6.67
C MET A 87 -2.25 -9.60 -8.08
N TRP A 88 -1.89 -8.32 -8.26
CA TRP A 88 -1.48 -7.81 -9.57
C TRP A 88 -0.20 -8.48 -10.08
N LEU A 89 0.78 -8.66 -9.19
CA LEU A 89 2.02 -9.38 -9.53
C LEU A 89 1.75 -10.84 -9.95
N MET A 90 0.81 -11.50 -9.28
CA MET A 90 0.46 -12.90 -9.58
C MET A 90 -0.37 -13.06 -10.87
N ARG A 91 -1.04 -12.02 -11.37
CA ARG A 91 -1.84 -12.12 -12.61
C ARG A 91 -1.05 -12.60 -13.83
N GLY A 92 0.21 -12.18 -13.93
CA GLY A 92 1.10 -12.57 -15.01
C GLY A 92 1.81 -13.91 -14.79
N ARG A 93 1.79 -14.47 -13.57
CA ARG A 93 2.57 -15.65 -13.19
C ARG A 93 1.75 -16.87 -12.81
N ASP A 94 0.77 -16.69 -11.96
CA ASP A 94 -0.06 -17.79 -11.44
C ASP A 94 -1.48 -17.31 -11.25
N ARG A 95 -2.34 -17.61 -12.22
CA ARG A 95 -3.75 -17.21 -12.24
C ARG A 95 -4.54 -17.77 -11.05
N ILE A 96 -4.14 -18.93 -10.52
CA ILE A 96 -4.81 -19.56 -9.38
C ILE A 96 -4.59 -18.73 -8.12
N TYR A 97 -3.34 -18.33 -7.86
CA TYR A 97 -3.04 -17.48 -6.70
C TYR A 97 -3.58 -16.06 -6.87
N ALA A 98 -3.55 -15.50 -8.08
CA ALA A 98 -4.20 -14.22 -8.36
C ALA A 98 -5.70 -14.26 -8.06
N LYS A 99 -6.39 -15.35 -8.41
CA LYS A 99 -7.81 -15.56 -8.08
C LYS A 99 -8.03 -15.66 -6.57
N ARG A 100 -7.23 -16.49 -5.87
CA ARG A 100 -7.34 -16.66 -4.41
C ARG A 100 -7.14 -15.34 -3.66
N LEU A 101 -6.15 -14.55 -4.07
CA LEU A 101 -5.92 -13.22 -3.49
C LEU A 101 -7.09 -12.28 -3.78
N ARG A 102 -7.62 -12.26 -5.00
CA ARG A 102 -8.78 -11.45 -5.34
C ARG A 102 -9.99 -11.82 -4.47
N ASP A 103 -10.28 -13.11 -4.37
CA ASP A 103 -11.44 -13.60 -3.62
C ASP A 103 -11.29 -13.27 -2.13
N LEU A 104 -10.07 -13.39 -1.58
CA LEU A 104 -9.75 -12.95 -0.21
C LEU A 104 -9.96 -11.44 -0.03
N ILE A 105 -9.37 -10.60 -0.91
CA ILE A 105 -9.47 -9.13 -0.81
C ILE A 105 -10.93 -8.69 -0.85
N VAL A 106 -11.70 -9.22 -1.81
CA VAL A 106 -13.11 -8.84 -1.98
C VAL A 106 -13.94 -9.27 -0.78
N THR A 107 -13.81 -10.54 -0.35
CA THR A 107 -14.55 -11.06 0.82
C THR A 107 -14.20 -10.28 2.08
N TYR A 108 -12.92 -10.01 2.29
CA TYR A 108 -12.45 -9.29 3.47
C TYR A 108 -12.93 -7.84 3.47
N ALA A 109 -12.80 -7.12 2.37
CA ALA A 109 -13.22 -5.73 2.25
C ALA A 109 -14.74 -5.59 2.44
N VAL A 110 -15.53 -6.40 1.73
CA VAL A 110 -17.00 -6.42 1.87
C VAL A 110 -17.40 -6.79 3.30
N GLY A 111 -16.81 -7.85 3.86
CA GLY A 111 -17.08 -8.28 5.22
C GLY A 111 -16.74 -7.20 6.25
N ALA A 112 -15.58 -6.55 6.15
CA ALA A 112 -15.16 -5.49 7.07
C ALA A 112 -16.10 -4.26 6.99
N VAL A 113 -16.56 -3.89 5.79
CA VAL A 113 -17.55 -2.82 5.61
C VAL A 113 -18.90 -3.19 6.23
N LEU A 114 -19.42 -4.40 5.93
CA LEU A 114 -20.70 -4.87 6.47
C LEU A 114 -20.68 -5.02 8.00
N MET A 115 -19.54 -5.42 8.55
CA MET A 115 -19.34 -5.54 10.00
C MET A 115 -19.04 -4.18 10.67
N GLN A 116 -19.01 -3.09 9.91
CA GLN A 116 -18.73 -1.73 10.41
C GLN A 116 -17.39 -1.66 11.18
N ALA A 117 -16.36 -2.33 10.66
CA ALA A 117 -15.06 -2.39 11.31
C ALA A 117 -14.39 -1.00 11.45
N GLY A 118 -14.71 -0.06 10.57
CA GLY A 118 -14.24 1.31 10.68
C GLY A 118 -14.49 2.12 9.40
N THR A 119 -14.57 3.42 9.55
CA THR A 119 -14.78 4.39 8.46
C THR A 119 -13.68 4.32 7.41
N ARG A 120 -12.42 4.12 7.84
CA ARG A 120 -11.27 4.11 6.96
C ARG A 120 -11.34 3.01 5.90
N ILE A 121 -11.81 1.79 6.26
CA ILE A 121 -11.89 0.69 5.30
C ILE A 121 -12.85 1.01 4.15
N VAL A 122 -13.88 1.82 4.38
CA VAL A 122 -14.81 2.28 3.34
C VAL A 122 -14.04 3.17 2.34
N ILE A 123 -13.34 4.19 2.84
CA ILE A 123 -12.59 5.13 2.01
C ILE A 123 -11.47 4.40 1.24
N ASP A 124 -10.68 3.58 1.94
CA ASP A 124 -9.60 2.80 1.34
C ASP A 124 -10.13 1.86 0.25
N SER A 125 -11.30 1.25 0.45
CA SER A 125 -11.95 0.37 -0.54
C SER A 125 -12.38 1.13 -1.79
N VAL A 126 -12.95 2.31 -1.62
CA VAL A 126 -13.37 3.17 -2.74
C VAL A 126 -12.14 3.62 -3.55
N VAL A 127 -11.10 4.12 -2.89
CA VAL A 127 -9.86 4.54 -3.56
C VAL A 127 -9.20 3.37 -4.28
N ALA A 128 -9.08 2.21 -3.63
CA ALA A 128 -8.50 1.02 -4.25
C ALA A 128 -9.33 0.54 -5.46
N LEU A 129 -10.66 0.58 -5.37
CA LEU A 129 -11.56 0.26 -6.48
C LEU A 129 -11.37 1.23 -7.65
N LEU A 130 -11.32 2.54 -7.38
CA LEU A 130 -11.10 3.56 -8.40
C LEU A 130 -9.77 3.35 -9.13
N ILE A 131 -8.69 3.14 -8.39
CA ILE A 131 -7.36 2.86 -8.96
C ILE A 131 -7.39 1.56 -9.78
N ALA A 132 -8.06 0.51 -9.29
CA ALA A 132 -8.17 -0.75 -10.00
C ALA A 132 -9.00 -0.62 -11.31
N LEU A 133 -10.05 0.20 -11.30
CA LEU A 133 -10.86 0.50 -12.48
C LEU A 133 -10.07 1.32 -13.51
N VAL A 134 -9.35 2.35 -13.07
CA VAL A 134 -8.45 3.14 -13.93
C VAL A 134 -7.39 2.24 -14.56
N ALA A 135 -6.77 1.36 -13.76
CA ALA A 135 -5.76 0.41 -14.25
C ALA A 135 -6.31 -0.57 -15.30
N ARG A 136 -7.58 -0.99 -15.13
CA ARG A 136 -8.23 -1.96 -16.01
C ARG A 136 -8.78 -1.34 -17.29
N THR A 137 -9.15 -0.06 -17.26
CA THR A 137 -9.77 0.64 -18.38
C THR A 137 -8.80 0.75 -19.56
N ASP A 138 -9.25 0.35 -20.73
CA ASP A 138 -8.54 0.59 -21.97
C ASP A 138 -8.94 1.96 -22.51
N TRP A 139 -8.01 2.91 -22.36
CA TRP A 139 -8.24 4.31 -22.74
C TRP A 139 -8.15 4.59 -24.24
N HIS A 140 -7.62 3.64 -25.01
CA HIS A 140 -7.47 3.77 -26.47
C HIS A 140 -8.74 3.34 -27.24
N ASP A 141 -9.51 2.40 -26.70
CA ASP A 141 -10.77 1.95 -27.28
C ASP A 141 -11.95 2.80 -26.75
N GLY A 142 -12.65 3.49 -27.65
CA GLY A 142 -13.76 4.38 -27.31
C GLY A 142 -14.86 3.71 -26.50
N ALA A 143 -15.31 2.51 -26.91
CA ALA A 143 -16.37 1.79 -26.22
C ALA A 143 -15.93 1.30 -24.82
N ARG A 144 -14.71 0.80 -24.70
CA ARG A 144 -14.14 0.35 -23.40
C ARG A 144 -13.88 1.53 -22.49
N ARG A 145 -13.46 2.67 -23.03
CA ARG A 145 -13.28 3.92 -22.27
C ARG A 145 -14.59 4.39 -21.65
N VAL A 146 -15.69 4.47 -22.46
CA VAL A 146 -17.01 4.87 -21.93
C VAL A 146 -17.48 3.93 -20.84
N ARG A 147 -17.37 2.61 -21.03
CA ARG A 147 -17.70 1.62 -20.00
C ARG A 147 -16.86 1.82 -18.73
N GLY A 148 -15.56 2.03 -18.87
CA GLY A 148 -14.66 2.32 -17.75
C GLY A 148 -15.07 3.59 -16.99
N MET A 149 -15.38 4.67 -17.70
CA MET A 149 -15.85 5.91 -17.09
C MET A 149 -17.18 5.72 -16.33
N LEU A 150 -18.13 4.98 -16.88
CA LEU A 150 -19.38 4.66 -16.19
C LEU A 150 -19.14 3.83 -14.92
N GLN A 151 -18.21 2.88 -14.95
CA GLN A 151 -17.84 2.10 -13.76
C GLN A 151 -17.17 2.98 -12.68
N ILE A 152 -16.29 3.89 -13.09
CA ILE A 152 -15.65 4.86 -12.20
C ILE A 152 -16.71 5.78 -11.56
N LEU A 153 -17.62 6.31 -12.37
CA LEU A 153 -18.72 7.16 -11.88
C LEU A 153 -19.62 6.40 -10.90
N GLY A 154 -19.96 5.14 -11.20
CA GLY A 154 -20.71 4.27 -10.29
C GLY A 154 -19.96 4.01 -8.98
N ALA A 155 -18.65 3.78 -9.03
CA ALA A 155 -17.82 3.61 -7.84
C ALA A 155 -17.74 4.90 -6.99
N CYS A 156 -17.66 6.07 -7.62
CA CYS A 156 -17.73 7.36 -6.94
C CYS A 156 -19.08 7.56 -6.26
N ALA A 157 -20.18 7.24 -6.95
CA ALA A 157 -21.52 7.34 -6.39
C ALA A 157 -21.72 6.41 -5.18
N LEU A 158 -21.26 5.15 -5.28
CA LEU A 158 -21.29 4.20 -4.16
C LEU A 158 -20.40 4.68 -2.99
N GLY A 159 -19.24 5.25 -3.29
CA GLY A 159 -18.36 5.85 -2.29
C GLY A 159 -19.03 7.00 -1.56
N LEU A 160 -19.69 7.91 -2.29
CA LEU A 160 -20.44 9.02 -1.71
C LEU A 160 -21.60 8.52 -0.82
N LEU A 161 -22.35 7.52 -1.27
CA LEU A 161 -23.39 6.91 -0.45
C LEU A 161 -22.82 6.29 0.83
N GLY A 162 -21.66 5.61 0.74
CA GLY A 162 -20.96 5.08 1.90
C GLY A 162 -20.52 6.14 2.89
N VAL A 163 -20.04 7.28 2.38
CA VAL A 163 -19.69 8.45 3.22
C VAL A 163 -20.91 9.05 3.90
N LEU A 164 -22.00 9.21 3.18
CA LEU A 164 -23.24 9.76 3.74
C LEU A 164 -23.92 8.82 4.75
N ALA A 165 -23.71 7.52 4.61
CA ALA A 165 -24.25 6.52 5.54
C ALA A 165 -23.39 6.34 6.81
N ASP A 166 -22.15 6.83 6.83
CA ASP A 166 -21.26 6.74 7.99
C ASP A 166 -21.38 8.00 8.85
N SER A 167 -21.82 7.84 10.11
CA SER A 167 -22.08 8.95 11.04
C SER A 167 -20.84 9.80 11.34
N ARG A 168 -19.63 9.25 11.28
CA ARG A 168 -18.39 9.99 11.51
C ARG A 168 -18.02 10.84 10.30
N LEU A 169 -18.22 10.30 9.09
CA LEU A 169 -17.96 11.05 7.86
C LEU A 169 -19.01 12.15 7.65
N SER A 170 -20.28 11.90 8.00
CA SER A 170 -21.31 12.95 7.98
C SER A 170 -20.99 14.05 8.99
N ALA A 171 -20.52 13.71 10.20
CA ALA A 171 -20.11 14.70 11.20
C ALA A 171 -18.95 15.60 10.70
N ILE A 172 -17.99 15.03 9.96
CA ILE A 172 -16.92 15.82 9.32
C ILE A 172 -17.49 16.72 8.22
N ALA A 173 -18.44 16.23 7.43
CA ALA A 173 -19.06 17.00 6.37
C ALA A 173 -19.89 18.19 6.91
N GLU A 174 -20.56 18.00 8.06
CA GLU A 174 -21.40 19.02 8.71
C GLU A 174 -20.59 20.01 9.55
N ASN A 175 -19.63 19.52 10.33
CA ASN A 175 -18.90 20.31 11.34
C ASN A 175 -17.45 20.60 10.94
N GLY A 176 -17.05 20.26 9.69
CA GLY A 176 -15.69 20.44 9.23
C GLY A 176 -14.70 19.47 9.90
N ALA A 177 -13.43 19.85 9.91
CA ALA A 177 -12.34 19.01 10.39
C ALA A 177 -12.48 18.58 11.86
N GLU A 178 -13.12 19.40 12.68
CA GLU A 178 -13.33 19.13 14.12
C GLU A 178 -14.53 18.22 14.41
N GLY A 179 -15.33 17.89 13.41
CA GLY A 179 -16.45 16.96 13.56
C GLY A 179 -16.03 15.53 13.94
N ASP A 180 -14.76 15.18 13.76
CA ASP A 180 -14.16 13.92 14.24
C ASP A 180 -12.80 14.18 14.87
N GLY A 181 -12.69 13.96 16.19
CA GLY A 181 -11.47 14.24 16.94
C GLY A 181 -10.24 13.45 16.43
N SER A 182 -10.44 12.25 15.88
CA SER A 182 -9.35 11.46 15.29
C SER A 182 -8.90 12.02 13.94
N PHE A 183 -9.81 12.59 13.15
CA PHE A 183 -9.47 13.26 11.91
C PHE A 183 -8.75 14.59 12.19
N PHE A 184 -9.27 15.39 13.13
CA PHE A 184 -8.64 16.64 13.53
C PHE A 184 -7.24 16.43 14.14
N ALA A 185 -7.06 15.37 14.93
CA ALA A 185 -5.76 15.00 15.46
C ALA A 185 -4.70 14.75 14.36
N ARG A 186 -5.10 14.15 13.24
CA ARG A 186 -4.19 13.94 12.09
C ARG A 186 -3.73 15.26 11.46
N ILE A 187 -4.57 16.28 11.50
CA ILE A 187 -4.25 17.61 10.96
C ILE A 187 -3.17 18.25 11.82
N TYR A 188 -3.40 18.48 13.12
CA TYR A 188 -2.42 19.19 13.94
C TYR A 188 -1.15 18.39 14.20
N GLN A 189 -1.23 17.06 14.37
CA GLN A 189 -0.07 16.20 14.51
C GLN A 189 0.83 16.19 13.26
N SER A 190 0.28 16.45 12.08
CA SER A 190 1.05 16.61 10.86
C SER A 190 1.51 18.06 10.66
N LEU A 191 0.68 19.01 11.05
CA LEU A 191 0.95 20.43 10.84
C LEU A 191 2.07 20.95 11.75
N ASP A 192 2.12 20.50 13.01
CA ASP A 192 3.15 20.93 13.96
C ASP A 192 4.57 20.69 13.42
N PRO A 193 4.97 19.46 13.05
CA PRO A 193 6.33 19.24 12.53
C PRO A 193 6.56 19.91 11.18
N ILE A 194 5.56 20.06 10.32
CA ILE A 194 5.70 20.80 9.05
C ILE A 194 5.99 22.27 9.34
N CYS A 195 5.27 22.89 10.27
CA CYS A 195 5.54 24.25 10.70
C CYS A 195 6.90 24.42 11.35
N GLY A 196 7.37 23.37 12.06
CA GLY A 196 8.73 23.31 12.62
C GLY A 196 9.81 23.35 11.54
N LEU A 197 9.66 22.54 10.50
CA LEU A 197 10.55 22.53 9.34
C LEU A 197 10.65 23.90 8.65
N LEU A 198 9.52 24.61 8.58
CA LEU A 198 9.46 25.94 7.98
C LEU A 198 10.01 27.05 8.91
N THR A 199 10.35 26.75 10.15
CA THR A 199 10.97 27.71 11.08
C THR A 199 12.46 27.90 10.75
N HIS A 200 13.11 26.82 10.32
CA HIS A 200 14.51 26.85 9.90
C HIS A 200 14.63 26.27 8.48
N PRO A 201 14.91 27.07 7.44
CA PRO A 201 14.88 26.61 6.04
C PRO A 201 15.74 25.38 5.74
N TRP A 202 16.87 25.22 6.43
CA TRP A 202 17.75 24.06 6.24
C TRP A 202 17.14 22.76 6.73
N THR A 203 16.30 22.80 7.79
CA THR A 203 15.63 21.60 8.29
C THR A 203 14.58 21.06 7.30
N LEU A 204 14.05 21.90 6.41
CA LEU A 204 13.22 21.44 5.31
C LEU A 204 13.97 20.49 4.35
N LEU A 205 15.27 20.77 4.11
CA LEU A 205 16.09 19.95 3.22
C LEU A 205 16.63 18.70 3.91
N THR A 206 17.13 18.82 5.15
CA THR A 206 17.85 17.75 5.86
C THR A 206 17.07 17.07 6.97
N GLY A 207 15.94 17.64 7.39
CA GLY A 207 15.19 17.21 8.57
C GLY A 207 15.86 17.61 9.89
N TYR A 208 15.26 17.18 10.99
CA TYR A 208 15.80 17.32 12.36
C TYR A 208 16.72 16.18 12.76
N GLY A 209 16.88 15.17 11.93
CA GLY A 209 17.62 13.93 12.19
C GLY A 209 16.71 12.78 12.62
N ALA A 210 17.17 11.55 12.42
CA ALA A 210 16.43 10.33 12.75
C ALA A 210 16.05 10.30 14.25
N GLY A 211 14.79 10.01 14.56
CA GLY A 211 14.26 9.99 15.92
C GLY A 211 14.02 11.36 16.56
N ASN A 212 14.26 12.46 15.84
CA ASN A 212 14.14 13.83 16.37
C ASN A 212 12.86 14.56 15.93
N ILE A 213 11.83 13.85 15.56
CA ILE A 213 10.54 14.43 15.17
C ILE A 213 9.94 15.33 16.26
N ILE A 214 10.22 15.04 17.54
CA ILE A 214 9.79 15.83 18.68
C ILE A 214 10.26 17.29 18.60
N ASN A 215 11.50 17.52 18.15
CA ASN A 215 12.05 18.87 17.99
C ASN A 215 11.31 19.64 16.89
N ALA A 216 10.87 18.97 15.83
CA ALA A 216 10.05 19.57 14.78
C ALA A 216 8.67 19.96 15.32
N VAL A 217 8.04 19.11 16.14
CA VAL A 217 6.75 19.38 16.79
C VAL A 217 6.86 20.62 17.71
N TRP A 218 7.83 20.64 18.61
CA TRP A 218 8.00 21.77 19.53
C TRP A 218 8.29 23.09 18.81
N ALA A 219 9.15 23.05 17.80
CA ALA A 219 9.48 24.24 17.02
C ALA A 219 8.30 24.80 16.23
N GLY A 220 7.35 23.93 15.83
CA GLY A 220 6.25 24.31 14.95
C GLY A 220 4.92 24.61 15.65
N ALA A 221 4.68 24.08 16.85
CA ALA A 221 3.37 24.09 17.51
C ALA A 221 2.72 25.48 17.62
N ALA A 222 3.47 26.49 18.03
CA ALA A 222 2.95 27.87 18.14
C ALA A 222 2.56 28.46 16.77
N LYS A 223 3.24 28.08 15.69
CA LYS A 223 2.93 28.53 14.32
C LYS A 223 1.74 27.76 13.78
N ALA A 224 1.68 26.46 14.03
CA ALA A 224 0.56 25.60 13.66
C ALA A 224 -0.73 26.04 14.37
N GLY A 225 -0.65 26.35 15.67
CA GLY A 225 -1.78 26.89 16.43
C GLY A 225 -2.34 28.16 15.80
N ARG A 226 -1.48 29.13 15.48
CA ARG A 226 -1.92 30.37 14.80
C ARG A 226 -2.55 30.12 13.42
N LEU A 227 -2.04 29.16 12.68
CA LEU A 227 -2.65 28.81 11.38
C LEU A 227 -4.02 28.18 11.55
N LEU A 228 -4.20 27.30 12.53
CA LEU A 228 -5.49 26.69 12.84
C LEU A 228 -6.51 27.75 13.30
N ASP A 229 -6.10 28.65 14.20
CA ASP A 229 -6.95 29.77 14.65
C ASP A 229 -7.35 30.68 13.47
N GLY A 230 -6.43 30.95 12.57
CA GLY A 230 -6.71 31.72 11.34
C GLY A 230 -7.68 31.05 10.37
N LEU A 231 -7.80 29.73 10.45
CA LEU A 231 -8.77 28.91 9.70
C LEU A 231 -10.09 28.69 10.46
N GLY A 232 -10.23 29.28 11.64
CA GLY A 232 -11.42 29.12 12.50
C GLY A 232 -11.47 27.77 13.20
N MET A 233 -10.34 27.08 13.33
CA MET A 233 -10.21 25.81 14.05
C MET A 233 -9.49 26.02 15.39
N ASN A 234 -9.58 25.05 16.31
CA ASN A 234 -8.96 25.13 17.62
C ASN A 234 -7.42 25.00 17.56
N GLY A 235 -6.72 26.13 17.49
CA GLY A 235 -5.26 26.16 17.51
C GLY A 235 -4.62 25.72 18.82
N GLY A 236 -5.38 25.77 19.94
CA GLY A 236 -4.94 25.25 21.23
C GLY A 236 -4.69 23.74 21.22
N ALA A 237 -5.30 23.00 20.29
CA ALA A 237 -5.08 21.56 20.14
C ALA A 237 -3.62 21.26 19.71
N ALA A 238 -3.03 22.06 18.80
CA ALA A 238 -1.65 21.90 18.35
C ALA A 238 -0.66 22.15 19.51
N THR A 239 -0.82 23.27 20.22
CA THR A 239 0.05 23.59 21.37
C THR A 239 -0.14 22.58 22.52
N GLY A 240 -1.36 22.12 22.75
CA GLY A 240 -1.68 21.08 23.74
C GLY A 240 -1.02 19.74 23.41
N PHE A 241 -1.04 19.33 22.15
CA PHE A 241 -0.33 18.13 21.69
C PHE A 241 1.18 18.25 21.95
N ALA A 242 1.77 19.34 21.51
CA ALA A 242 3.22 19.57 21.70
C ALA A 242 3.64 19.60 23.18
N ALA A 243 2.77 20.09 24.08
CA ALA A 243 3.01 20.09 25.52
C ALA A 243 2.84 18.71 26.15
N GLY A 244 2.03 17.83 25.57
CA GLY A 244 1.72 16.50 26.09
C GLY A 244 2.62 15.38 25.62
N VAL A 245 3.47 15.61 24.61
CA VAL A 245 4.33 14.58 24.02
C VAL A 245 5.79 14.73 24.43
N ASN A 246 6.49 13.60 24.48
CA ASN A 246 7.94 13.49 24.66
C ASN A 246 8.54 12.62 23.55
N ALA A 247 9.86 12.38 23.59
CA ALA A 247 10.57 11.62 22.56
C ALA A 247 10.03 10.19 22.38
N ASP A 248 9.51 9.56 23.46
CA ASP A 248 9.00 8.18 23.42
C ASP A 248 7.53 8.12 22.99
N THR A 249 6.79 9.21 23.14
CA THR A 249 5.34 9.25 22.91
C THR A 249 4.93 10.09 21.69
N VAL A 250 5.87 10.79 21.05
CA VAL A 250 5.61 11.58 19.85
C VAL A 250 5.35 10.70 18.65
N TRP A 251 4.30 10.99 17.92
CA TRP A 251 3.93 10.28 16.70
C TRP A 251 3.16 11.20 15.74
N THR A 252 3.21 10.86 14.47
CA THR A 252 2.41 11.54 13.43
C THR A 252 1.56 10.52 12.71
N MET A 253 0.40 10.94 12.26
CA MET A 253 -0.52 10.08 11.49
C MET A 253 -0.18 10.03 10.00
N CYS A 254 0.86 10.72 9.54
CA CYS A 254 1.26 10.81 8.14
C CYS A 254 2.74 10.43 7.98
N ALA A 255 3.01 9.35 7.24
CA ALA A 255 4.36 8.87 7.01
C ALA A 255 5.24 9.90 6.27
N TYR A 256 4.67 10.71 5.37
CA TYR A 256 5.42 11.77 4.70
C TYR A 256 5.92 12.81 5.69
N THR A 257 5.07 13.22 6.62
CA THR A 257 5.45 14.15 7.67
C THR A 257 6.58 13.58 8.52
N SER A 258 6.50 12.29 8.91
CA SER A 258 7.56 11.62 9.66
C SER A 258 8.88 11.62 8.88
N VAL A 259 8.86 11.20 7.61
CA VAL A 259 10.08 11.16 6.79
C VAL A 259 10.67 12.56 6.58
N ILE A 260 9.83 13.55 6.27
CA ILE A 260 10.32 14.90 6.02
C ILE A 260 10.82 15.54 7.33
N ALA A 261 10.13 15.31 8.46
CA ALA A 261 10.58 15.84 9.74
C ALA A 261 11.92 15.26 10.17
N GLU A 262 12.18 13.98 9.94
CA GLU A 262 13.44 13.34 10.33
C GLU A 262 14.55 13.50 9.30
N TYR A 263 14.27 13.34 8.00
CA TYR A 263 15.29 13.25 6.95
C TYR A 263 15.22 14.37 5.90
N GLY A 264 14.24 15.25 6.00
CA GLY A 264 14.00 16.33 5.05
C GLY A 264 13.53 15.86 3.67
N LEU A 265 13.45 16.82 2.75
CA LEU A 265 13.10 16.55 1.35
C LEU A 265 14.15 15.70 0.63
N ILE A 266 15.42 15.83 1.02
CA ILE A 266 16.51 15.01 0.45
C ILE A 266 16.28 13.55 0.81
N GLY A 267 16.00 13.24 2.09
CA GLY A 267 15.72 11.87 2.52
C GLY A 267 14.47 11.29 1.87
N LEU A 268 13.41 12.08 1.72
CA LEU A 268 12.21 11.66 0.99
C LEU A 268 12.52 11.34 -0.48
N ALA A 269 13.28 12.22 -1.16
CA ALA A 269 13.67 12.00 -2.56
C ALA A 269 14.54 10.74 -2.72
N MET A 270 15.46 10.51 -1.78
CA MET A 270 16.30 9.29 -1.76
C MET A 270 15.43 8.03 -1.55
N LEU A 271 14.46 8.05 -0.61
CA LEU A 271 13.56 6.93 -0.35
C LEU A 271 12.71 6.59 -1.59
N VAL A 272 12.11 7.61 -2.21
CA VAL A 272 11.32 7.46 -3.43
C VAL A 272 12.21 6.99 -4.58
N GLY A 273 13.36 7.61 -4.80
CA GLY A 273 14.30 7.26 -5.86
C GLY A 273 14.82 5.82 -5.72
N ALA A 274 15.24 5.43 -4.52
CA ALA A 274 15.68 4.05 -4.25
C ALA A 274 14.55 3.03 -4.49
N SER A 275 13.33 3.34 -4.06
CA SER A 275 12.15 2.49 -4.28
C SER A 275 11.89 2.33 -5.78
N MET A 276 11.90 3.44 -6.55
CA MET A 276 11.72 3.42 -8.00
C MET A 276 12.80 2.61 -8.70
N VAL A 277 14.07 2.82 -8.36
CA VAL A 277 15.20 2.06 -8.91
C VAL A 277 15.07 0.57 -8.62
N CYS A 278 14.74 0.18 -7.38
CA CYS A 278 14.53 -1.23 -7.02
C CYS A 278 13.36 -1.87 -7.79
N MET A 279 12.30 -1.10 -8.08
CA MET A 279 11.13 -1.59 -8.81
C MET A 279 11.35 -1.63 -10.32
N THR A 280 12.14 -0.71 -10.86
CA THR A 280 12.40 -0.61 -12.31
C THR A 280 13.62 -1.40 -12.75
N ARG A 281 14.65 -1.59 -11.90
CA ARG A 281 15.81 -2.45 -12.17
C ARG A 281 15.39 -3.91 -12.29
N GLY A 282 14.82 -4.26 -13.41
CA GLY A 282 14.50 -5.60 -13.78
C GLY A 282 15.08 -5.93 -15.15
N ARG A 283 15.97 -6.90 -15.18
CA ARG A 283 16.47 -7.62 -16.37
C ARG A 283 17.19 -6.77 -17.43
N THR A 284 18.46 -6.59 -17.26
CA THR A 284 19.35 -7.00 -18.37
C THR A 284 19.42 -8.52 -18.33
N VAL A 285 18.56 -9.22 -19.02
CA VAL A 285 18.89 -10.56 -19.51
C VAL A 285 20.07 -10.30 -20.43
N CYS A 286 21.25 -10.74 -20.01
CA CYS A 286 22.34 -10.97 -20.94
C CYS A 286 21.79 -11.96 -21.96
N ARG A 287 21.34 -11.48 -23.09
CA ARG A 287 21.07 -12.26 -24.29
C ARG A 287 22.46 -12.56 -24.83
N GLY A 288 23.18 -13.41 -24.05
CA GLY A 288 24.39 -14.05 -24.53
C GLY A 288 23.99 -14.81 -25.76
N GLY A 289 24.55 -14.40 -26.87
CA GLY A 289 24.36 -15.07 -28.12
C GLY A 289 24.67 -16.56 -27.90
N ALA A 290 23.73 -17.40 -28.21
CA ALA A 290 23.83 -18.85 -28.19
C ALA A 290 24.64 -19.32 -29.39
N ASP A 291 25.62 -18.56 -29.83
CA ASP A 291 26.51 -18.91 -30.91
C ASP A 291 27.97 -18.88 -30.37
N GLY A 292 28.42 -20.03 -29.85
CA GLY A 292 29.81 -20.44 -29.93
C GLY A 292 30.82 -19.91 -28.90
N ALA A 293 30.49 -19.76 -27.61
CA ALA A 293 31.50 -19.49 -26.58
C ALA A 293 31.71 -20.70 -25.68
N SER A 294 32.94 -21.19 -25.62
CA SER A 294 33.40 -22.27 -24.79
C SER A 294 33.30 -21.97 -23.30
N SER A 295 33.09 -23.01 -22.50
CA SER A 295 32.69 -23.06 -21.11
C SER A 295 33.66 -22.52 -20.06
N ASP A 296 34.73 -21.81 -20.43
CA ASP A 296 35.80 -21.45 -19.48
C ASP A 296 35.88 -19.93 -19.12
N GLU A 297 35.01 -19.07 -19.65
CA GLU A 297 35.11 -17.59 -19.42
C GLU A 297 34.02 -17.02 -18.51
N LEU A 298 33.31 -17.83 -17.74
CA LEU A 298 32.13 -17.42 -16.94
C LEU A 298 32.46 -16.89 -15.55
N ALA A 299 33.71 -16.62 -15.20
CA ALA A 299 34.08 -16.31 -13.81
C ALA A 299 34.17 -14.81 -13.42
N HIS A 300 34.25 -13.85 -14.33
CA HIS A 300 34.46 -12.44 -13.96
C HIS A 300 33.77 -11.43 -14.89
N GLY A 301 32.47 -11.43 -14.99
CA GLY A 301 31.70 -10.39 -15.68
C GLY A 301 30.94 -9.49 -14.73
N VAL A 302 31.59 -8.46 -14.15
CA VAL A 302 30.87 -7.32 -13.54
C VAL A 302 30.32 -6.47 -14.68
N CYS A 303 29.03 -6.59 -14.97
CA CYS A 303 28.37 -5.75 -15.96
C CYS A 303 27.99 -4.41 -15.30
N VAL A 304 28.77 -3.36 -15.59
CA VAL A 304 28.43 -1.97 -15.31
C VAL A 304 27.38 -1.54 -16.33
N THR A 305 26.16 -1.26 -15.92
CA THR A 305 25.11 -0.76 -16.80
C THR A 305 25.09 0.78 -16.75
N ASP A 306 25.25 1.40 -17.91
CA ASP A 306 25.13 2.83 -18.13
C ASP A 306 23.71 3.33 -17.81
N VAL A 307 23.66 4.47 -17.14
CA VAL A 307 22.44 5.19 -16.69
C VAL A 307 21.76 5.98 -17.82
N ALA A 308 22.20 5.79 -19.07
CA ALA A 308 21.86 6.67 -20.20
C ALA A 308 20.46 6.43 -20.84
N ASP A 309 19.76 5.32 -20.56
CA ASP A 309 18.55 4.93 -21.30
C ASP A 309 17.21 5.51 -20.78
N VAL A 310 17.24 6.47 -19.86
CA VAL A 310 15.98 7.07 -19.35
C VAL A 310 15.50 8.25 -20.21
N ALA A 311 16.31 8.77 -21.12
CA ALA A 311 15.99 9.99 -21.89
C ALA A 311 15.31 9.75 -23.24
N ASP A 312 15.28 8.52 -23.77
CA ASP A 312 14.85 8.24 -25.15
C ASP A 312 13.36 7.84 -25.33
N VAL A 313 12.50 8.01 -24.32
CA VAL A 313 11.06 7.67 -24.43
C VAL A 313 10.24 8.80 -25.07
N ALA A 314 10.84 9.93 -25.44
CA ALA A 314 10.10 11.10 -25.98
C ALA A 314 10.15 11.31 -27.51
N GLY A 315 10.81 10.44 -28.26
CA GLY A 315 10.97 10.61 -29.72
C GLY A 315 10.45 9.45 -30.52
N GLY A 316 9.27 9.61 -31.15
CA GLY A 316 8.73 8.62 -32.07
C GLY A 316 9.54 8.55 -33.37
N ASN A 317 9.71 7.34 -33.89
CA ASN A 317 9.76 7.18 -35.35
C ASN A 317 9.22 5.81 -35.78
N SER A 318 8.36 5.87 -36.76
CA SER A 318 7.69 4.76 -37.46
C SER A 318 8.67 3.99 -38.33
N GLY A 319 8.73 2.67 -38.14
CA GLY A 319 9.40 1.73 -39.02
C GLY A 319 8.73 0.37 -38.94
N ASP A 320 8.00 0.01 -39.99
CA ASP A 320 7.36 -1.29 -40.16
C ASP A 320 8.38 -2.43 -40.12
N GLY A 321 8.15 -3.42 -39.25
CA GLY A 321 8.95 -4.64 -39.23
C GLY A 321 8.65 -5.53 -38.05
N VAL A 322 7.91 -6.62 -38.27
CA VAL A 322 7.78 -7.83 -37.45
C VAL A 322 7.71 -7.59 -35.95
N ALA A 323 6.51 -7.30 -35.47
CA ALA A 323 6.21 -7.11 -34.05
C ALA A 323 6.38 -8.43 -33.28
N GLY A 324 7.50 -8.55 -32.59
CA GLY A 324 7.72 -9.59 -31.59
C GLY A 324 6.80 -9.36 -30.39
N ALA A 325 6.20 -10.43 -29.87
CA ALA A 325 5.25 -10.50 -28.75
C ALA A 325 5.77 -9.94 -27.40
N GLY A 326 6.91 -9.26 -27.37
CA GLY A 326 7.54 -8.73 -26.14
C GLY A 326 7.09 -7.32 -25.70
N SER A 327 6.51 -6.53 -26.58
CA SER A 327 6.18 -5.13 -26.26
C SER A 327 4.91 -4.96 -25.43
N GLY A 328 3.96 -5.89 -25.50
CA GLY A 328 2.70 -5.84 -24.76
C GLY A 328 2.87 -6.09 -23.23
N GLU A 329 3.76 -6.99 -22.84
CA GLU A 329 3.98 -7.32 -21.42
C GLU A 329 4.68 -6.20 -20.65
N SER A 330 5.58 -5.48 -21.27
CA SER A 330 6.27 -4.33 -20.69
C SER A 330 5.29 -3.20 -20.33
N GLY A 331 4.36 -2.86 -21.24
CA GLY A 331 3.38 -1.81 -21.00
C GLY A 331 2.40 -2.11 -19.86
N VAL A 332 1.96 -3.35 -19.73
CA VAL A 332 1.06 -3.79 -18.64
C VAL A 332 1.76 -3.72 -17.29
N TRP A 333 3.05 -4.08 -17.23
CA TRP A 333 3.85 -4.02 -16.01
C TRP A 333 4.00 -2.57 -15.51
N HIS A 334 4.36 -1.63 -16.37
CA HIS A 334 4.52 -0.22 -15.99
C HIS A 334 3.22 0.38 -15.45
N LYS A 335 2.09 0.11 -16.12
CA LYS A 335 0.77 0.55 -15.67
C LYS A 335 0.44 0.03 -14.26
N THR A 336 0.70 -1.24 -14.00
CA THR A 336 0.47 -1.88 -12.71
C THR A 336 1.35 -1.26 -11.61
N VAL A 337 2.62 -1.01 -11.88
CA VAL A 337 3.56 -0.37 -10.93
C VAL A 337 3.12 1.05 -10.61
N ILE A 338 2.72 1.85 -11.61
CA ILE A 338 2.24 3.22 -11.39
C ILE A 338 0.98 3.21 -10.50
N CYS A 339 -0.02 2.41 -10.85
CA CYS A 339 -1.25 2.30 -10.06
C CYS A 339 -0.98 1.90 -8.62
N TRP A 340 -0.02 1.04 -8.42
CA TRP A 340 0.43 0.59 -7.14
C TRP A 340 1.15 1.68 -6.33
N LEU A 341 2.07 2.40 -6.94
CA LEU A 341 2.74 3.54 -6.31
C LEU A 341 1.73 4.61 -5.87
N VAL A 342 0.73 4.90 -6.71
CA VAL A 342 -0.34 5.83 -6.37
C VAL A 342 -1.14 5.34 -5.15
N LEU A 343 -1.47 4.04 -5.11
CA LEU A 343 -2.19 3.46 -3.98
C LEU A 343 -1.36 3.49 -2.68
N VAL A 344 -0.09 3.13 -2.75
CA VAL A 344 0.82 3.20 -1.59
C VAL A 344 1.00 4.65 -1.14
N ALA A 345 1.17 5.58 -2.08
CA ALA A 345 1.27 7.00 -1.78
C ALA A 345 0.03 7.50 -1.01
N TYR A 346 -1.17 7.10 -1.44
CA TYR A 346 -2.40 7.41 -0.73
C TYR A 346 -2.42 6.80 0.69
N LEU A 347 -2.08 5.52 0.83
CA LEU A 347 -2.13 4.83 2.12
C LEU A 347 -1.16 5.44 3.14
N TYR A 348 -0.01 5.95 2.70
CA TYR A 348 0.97 6.61 3.56
C TYR A 348 0.54 7.99 4.06
N ILE A 349 -0.48 8.63 3.49
CA ILE A 349 -1.08 9.85 4.07
C ILE A 349 -1.67 9.57 5.46
N GLN A 350 -2.11 8.33 5.71
CA GLN A 350 -2.77 7.93 6.94
C GLN A 350 -2.04 6.78 7.67
N CYS A 351 -0.73 6.70 7.52
CA CYS A 351 0.13 5.71 8.16
C CYS A 351 1.06 6.40 9.14
N GLU A 352 1.13 5.90 10.36
CA GLU A 352 2.01 6.46 11.40
C GLU A 352 3.49 6.31 11.07
N ASN A 353 3.86 5.26 10.34
CA ASN A 353 5.26 4.91 10.14
C ASN A 353 5.55 4.63 8.67
N TYR A 354 6.52 5.34 8.12
CA TYR A 354 7.02 5.14 6.76
C TYR A 354 7.68 3.75 6.56
N ALA A 355 8.14 3.11 7.62
CA ALA A 355 8.66 1.75 7.59
C ALA A 355 7.56 0.68 7.56
N PHE A 356 6.27 1.06 7.49
CA PHE A 356 5.18 0.11 7.36
C PHE A 356 5.42 -0.83 6.17
N ALA A 357 5.16 -2.12 6.38
CA ALA A 357 5.57 -3.22 5.52
C ALA A 357 5.08 -3.17 4.06
N ALA A 358 4.13 -2.30 3.73
CA ALA A 358 3.59 -2.20 2.38
C ALA A 358 4.68 -1.92 1.34
N LEU A 359 5.43 -0.84 1.45
CA LEU A 359 6.46 -0.48 0.48
C LEU A 359 7.65 -1.45 0.47
N PRO A 360 8.30 -1.78 1.61
CA PRO A 360 9.42 -2.74 1.62
C PRO A 360 9.05 -4.12 1.08
N LEU A 361 7.89 -4.66 1.47
CA LEU A 361 7.42 -5.96 0.99
C LEU A 361 7.20 -5.95 -0.52
N LEU A 362 6.73 -4.85 -1.03
CA LEU A 362 6.40 -4.70 -2.44
C LEU A 362 7.64 -4.54 -3.31
N VAL A 363 8.59 -3.73 -2.88
CA VAL A 363 9.90 -3.61 -3.54
C VAL A 363 10.57 -4.98 -3.59
N PHE A 364 10.54 -5.72 -2.48
CA PHE A 364 11.06 -7.08 -2.41
C PHE A 364 10.31 -8.02 -3.35
N ALA A 365 8.98 -8.09 -3.28
CA ALA A 365 8.16 -8.96 -4.11
C ALA A 365 8.35 -8.65 -5.61
N ALA A 366 8.34 -7.38 -6.00
CA ALA A 366 8.57 -6.96 -7.38
C ALA A 366 9.95 -7.38 -7.87
N SER A 367 11.00 -7.21 -7.06
CA SER A 367 12.36 -7.60 -7.42
C SER A 367 12.52 -9.11 -7.61
N LYS A 368 11.83 -9.92 -6.79
CA LYS A 368 11.87 -11.39 -6.88
C LYS A 368 11.06 -11.94 -8.03
N VAL A 369 9.85 -11.45 -8.22
CA VAL A 369 8.97 -11.87 -9.31
C VAL A 369 9.63 -11.65 -10.68
N ARG A 370 10.45 -10.61 -10.83
CA ARG A 370 11.18 -10.36 -12.08
C ARG A 370 12.38 -11.29 -12.32
N ARG A 371 13.00 -11.81 -11.27
CA ARG A 371 14.28 -12.56 -11.38
C ARG A 371 14.12 -14.05 -11.62
N GLU A 372 12.99 -14.64 -11.27
CA GLU A 372 12.80 -16.07 -11.48
C GLU A 372 12.44 -16.36 -12.95
N PRO A 373 13.15 -17.25 -13.64
CA PRO A 373 12.75 -17.72 -14.97
C PRO A 373 11.41 -18.47 -14.87
N ASP A 374 10.62 -18.38 -15.91
CA ASP A 374 9.32 -19.07 -16.00
C ASP A 374 9.55 -20.59 -16.21
N PHE A 375 9.71 -21.31 -15.10
CA PHE A 375 9.87 -22.76 -15.11
C PHE A 375 8.64 -23.51 -15.65
N SER A 376 7.48 -22.85 -15.79
CA SER A 376 6.29 -23.50 -16.33
C SER A 376 6.39 -23.83 -17.82
N ARG A 377 7.28 -23.14 -18.54
CA ARG A 377 7.54 -23.43 -19.95
C ARG A 377 8.58 -24.55 -20.17
N ALA A 378 9.48 -24.77 -19.21
CA ALA A 378 10.49 -25.81 -19.31
C ALA A 378 9.89 -27.22 -19.18
N ASP A 379 8.89 -27.41 -18.30
CA ASP A 379 8.23 -28.71 -18.10
C ASP A 379 7.33 -29.12 -19.28
N ALA A 380 6.88 -28.20 -20.11
CA ALA A 380 6.05 -28.52 -21.26
C ALA A 380 6.87 -29.04 -22.48
N SER A 381 8.15 -28.65 -22.54
CA SER A 381 9.04 -29.07 -23.65
C SER A 381 9.79 -30.40 -23.40
N THR A 382 9.72 -30.91 -22.17
CA THR A 382 10.41 -32.15 -21.77
C THR A 382 9.45 -33.32 -21.50
N ARG A 383 8.16 -33.22 -21.88
CA ARG A 383 7.35 -34.45 -21.94
C ARG A 383 7.84 -35.27 -23.12
N PRO A 384 8.43 -36.44 -22.89
CA PRO A 384 8.73 -37.34 -23.99
C PRO A 384 7.40 -37.71 -24.66
N GLU A 385 7.32 -37.53 -25.98
CA GLU A 385 6.29 -38.16 -26.80
C GLU A 385 6.26 -39.64 -26.42
N MET A 386 5.23 -40.04 -25.64
CA MET A 386 4.95 -41.45 -25.45
C MET A 386 4.52 -41.97 -26.82
N ASP A 387 5.47 -42.70 -27.39
CA ASP A 387 5.37 -43.49 -28.61
C ASP A 387 4.03 -44.24 -28.62
N GLN A 388 3.08 -43.72 -29.42
CA GLN A 388 1.86 -44.46 -29.76
C GLN A 388 2.26 -45.44 -30.87
N ASN A 389 2.75 -46.58 -30.47
CA ASN A 389 2.87 -47.71 -31.38
C ASN A 389 1.55 -48.50 -31.32
N PRO A 390 0.76 -48.61 -32.39
CA PRO A 390 -0.41 -49.47 -32.45
C PRO A 390 0.04 -50.88 -32.87
N GLU A 391 -0.18 -51.83 -32.01
CA GLU A 391 -0.42 -53.23 -32.41
C GLU A 391 -1.88 -53.61 -32.19
#